data_1e32bb75fd8a704769bd7367f1361fe9
#
_entry.id   1e32bb75fd8a704769bd7367f1361fe9
#
_cell.length_a   1.000
_cell.length_b   1.000
_cell.length_c   1.000
_cell.angle_alpha   90.00
_cell.angle_beta   90.00
_cell.angle_gamma   90.00
#
_symmetry.space_group_name_H-M   'P 1'
#
loop_
_entity.id
_entity.type
_entity.pdbx_description
1 polymer ?
#
loop_
_entity_poly.entity_id
_entity_poly.type
_entity_poly.pdbx_seq_one_letter_code
_entity_poly.pdbx_strand_id
1 'polypeptide(L)'
;MRFSSQDKKRVKSMVAKFADAQEGNARFRAVGLATLFRVLSKEEKDLAKRLLALSPSEYGFKGPFYGIERPSNLVLVPRAMVRSKEVHFLPKNVLTAFKKMRTALKKEKGEELLVYSGYRSPAYQLVLLLRSLADGGFELKKTVTRIAFPGWSEHGAPKQQAIDFIVPSISENTACDPIFEKTPAYQWLSKHAHAYGFHLSYPRGNKWGVAFEPWHWHYESGIKNKE
;
A
#
# COMPACT_ATOMS: atom_id res chain seq x y z
N MET A 1 -14.97 -12.26 12.16
CA MET A 1 -14.72 -13.64 11.66
C MET A 1 -13.79 -14.35 12.61
N ARG A 2 -14.09 -15.61 12.99
CA ARG A 2 -13.17 -16.50 13.72
C ARG A 2 -12.61 -17.55 12.75
N PHE A 3 -11.31 -17.85 12.86
CA PHE A 3 -10.65 -18.85 12.02
C PHE A 3 -10.64 -20.22 12.72
N SER A 4 -11.23 -21.23 12.09
CA SER A 4 -11.10 -22.63 12.53
C SER A 4 -9.65 -23.11 12.36
N SER A 5 -9.30 -24.23 13.00
CA SER A 5 -7.98 -24.86 12.79
C SER A 5 -7.72 -25.17 11.32
N GLN A 6 -8.77 -25.54 10.57
CA GLN A 6 -8.68 -25.82 9.14
C GLN A 6 -8.49 -24.52 8.32
N ASP A 7 -9.18 -23.41 8.67
CA ASP A 7 -8.95 -22.12 8.02
C ASP A 7 -7.50 -21.63 8.22
N LYS A 8 -6.95 -21.79 9.43
CA LYS A 8 -5.55 -21.44 9.72
C LYS A 8 -4.56 -22.24 8.85
N LYS A 9 -4.79 -23.55 8.67
CA LYS A 9 -3.98 -24.39 7.77
C LYS A 9 -4.09 -23.91 6.31
N ARG A 10 -5.30 -23.58 5.83
CA ARG A 10 -5.53 -23.05 4.49
C ARG A 10 -4.82 -21.72 4.27
N VAL A 11 -4.91 -20.78 5.22
CA VAL A 11 -4.18 -19.49 5.13
C VAL A 11 -2.68 -19.72 4.97
N LYS A 12 -2.08 -20.60 5.80
CA LYS A 12 -0.64 -20.92 5.70
C LYS A 12 -0.28 -21.52 4.33
N SER A 13 -1.11 -22.44 3.83
CA SER A 13 -0.95 -23.03 2.48
C SER A 13 -1.04 -21.95 1.39
N MET A 14 -2.02 -21.05 1.45
CA MET A 14 -2.17 -19.94 0.51
C MET A 14 -0.94 -19.01 0.53
N VAL A 15 -0.43 -18.68 1.71
CA VAL A 15 0.77 -17.85 1.87
C VAL A 15 1.98 -18.49 1.19
N ALA A 16 2.20 -19.80 1.37
CA ALA A 16 3.27 -20.54 0.70
C ALA A 16 3.12 -20.49 -0.83
N LYS A 17 1.95 -20.84 -1.37
CA LYS A 17 1.66 -20.81 -2.81
C LYS A 17 1.84 -19.40 -3.42
N PHE A 18 1.51 -18.35 -2.68
CA PHE A 18 1.71 -16.98 -3.14
C PHE A 18 3.17 -16.57 -3.08
N ALA A 19 3.96 -17.09 -2.15
CA ALA A 19 5.40 -16.89 -2.14
C ALA A 19 6.05 -17.50 -3.40
N ASP A 20 5.70 -18.76 -3.72
CA ASP A 20 6.16 -19.44 -4.94
C ASP A 20 5.73 -18.69 -6.20
N ALA A 21 4.47 -18.23 -6.27
CA ALA A 21 3.96 -17.46 -7.41
C ALA A 21 4.57 -16.06 -7.55
N GLN A 22 5.13 -15.51 -6.49
CA GLN A 22 5.84 -14.22 -6.47
C GLN A 22 7.27 -14.37 -6.98
N GLU A 23 7.90 -15.52 -6.77
CA GLU A 23 9.27 -15.76 -7.17
C GLU A 23 9.43 -15.56 -8.68
N GLY A 24 10.41 -14.75 -9.09
CA GLY A 24 10.64 -14.38 -10.48
C GLY A 24 9.57 -13.51 -11.16
N ASN A 25 8.47 -13.20 -10.49
CA ASN A 25 7.38 -12.38 -11.04
C ASN A 25 7.52 -10.90 -10.65
N ALA A 26 8.26 -10.14 -11.45
CA ALA A 26 8.45 -8.70 -11.23
C ALA A 26 7.13 -7.87 -11.21
N ARG A 27 6.04 -8.40 -11.76
CA ARG A 27 4.73 -7.75 -11.78
C ARG A 27 3.76 -8.27 -10.71
N PHE A 28 4.22 -9.08 -9.76
CA PHE A 28 3.35 -9.72 -8.78
C PHE A 28 2.52 -8.71 -7.96
N ARG A 29 3.06 -7.54 -7.65
CA ARG A 29 2.31 -6.46 -6.97
C ARG A 29 1.11 -5.91 -7.75
N ALA A 30 1.08 -6.15 -9.05
CA ALA A 30 0.04 -5.70 -9.97
C ALA A 30 -0.81 -6.84 -10.57
N VAL A 31 -0.74 -8.06 -10.01
CA VAL A 31 -1.57 -9.19 -10.46
C VAL A 31 -3.06 -8.96 -10.20
N GLY A 32 -3.91 -9.56 -11.03
CA GLY A 32 -5.36 -9.59 -10.80
C GLY A 32 -5.80 -10.75 -9.91
N LEU A 33 -6.97 -10.64 -9.28
CA LEU A 33 -7.55 -11.72 -8.45
C LEU A 33 -7.71 -13.03 -9.22
N ALA A 34 -8.16 -12.98 -10.48
CA ALA A 34 -8.31 -14.17 -11.31
C ALA A 34 -6.97 -14.94 -11.49
N THR A 35 -5.87 -14.20 -11.68
CA THR A 35 -4.53 -14.80 -11.79
C THR A 35 -4.08 -15.39 -10.45
N LEU A 36 -4.27 -14.65 -9.35
CA LEU A 36 -3.91 -15.11 -8.01
C LEU A 36 -4.69 -16.38 -7.62
N PHE A 37 -5.96 -16.48 -8.01
CA PHE A 37 -6.81 -17.62 -7.69
C PHE A 37 -6.45 -18.91 -8.46
N ARG A 38 -5.67 -18.83 -9.54
CA ARG A 38 -5.28 -20.03 -10.32
C ARG A 38 -4.48 -21.03 -9.50
N VAL A 39 -3.68 -20.59 -8.54
CA VAL A 39 -2.83 -21.44 -7.70
C VAL A 39 -3.58 -22.02 -6.47
N LEU A 40 -4.82 -21.58 -6.23
CA LEU A 40 -5.60 -21.96 -5.06
C LEU A 40 -6.50 -23.18 -5.30
N SER A 41 -6.66 -24.04 -4.29
CA SER A 41 -7.70 -25.08 -4.25
C SER A 41 -9.10 -24.46 -4.18
N LYS A 42 -10.14 -25.27 -4.34
CA LYS A 42 -11.54 -24.84 -4.20
C LYS A 42 -11.80 -24.25 -2.80
N GLU A 43 -11.38 -24.94 -1.76
CA GLU A 43 -11.58 -24.55 -0.36
C GLU A 43 -10.81 -23.27 0.01
N GLU A 44 -9.62 -23.10 -0.57
CA GLU A 44 -8.83 -21.86 -0.42
C GLU A 44 -9.48 -20.68 -1.14
N LYS A 45 -10.04 -20.90 -2.34
CA LYS A 45 -10.84 -19.88 -3.06
C LYS A 45 -12.07 -19.47 -2.27
N ASP A 46 -12.76 -20.42 -1.65
CA ASP A 46 -13.94 -20.15 -0.84
C ASP A 46 -13.58 -19.37 0.44
N LEU A 47 -12.44 -19.69 1.06
CA LEU A 47 -11.92 -18.88 2.18
C LEU A 47 -11.54 -17.48 1.74
N ALA A 48 -10.85 -17.33 0.60
CA ALA A 48 -10.48 -16.02 0.05
C ALA A 48 -11.73 -15.17 -0.26
N LYS A 49 -12.77 -15.75 -0.87
CA LYS A 49 -14.04 -15.07 -1.13
C LYS A 49 -14.73 -14.61 0.15
N ARG A 50 -14.73 -15.45 1.21
CA ARG A 50 -15.27 -15.06 2.52
C ARG A 50 -14.52 -13.85 3.11
N LEU A 51 -13.18 -13.81 2.97
CA LEU A 51 -12.37 -12.67 3.41
C LEU A 51 -12.66 -11.40 2.59
N LEU A 52 -12.81 -11.54 1.28
CA LEU A 52 -13.14 -10.41 0.38
C LEU A 52 -14.53 -9.84 0.63
N ALA A 53 -15.45 -10.63 1.17
CA ALA A 53 -16.82 -10.22 1.49
C ALA A 53 -16.97 -9.58 2.89
N LEU A 54 -15.90 -9.53 3.70
CA LEU A 54 -15.96 -8.91 5.02
C LEU A 54 -16.10 -7.39 4.92
N SER A 55 -16.88 -6.82 5.83
CA SER A 55 -16.94 -5.37 6.01
C SER A 55 -15.82 -4.90 6.94
N PRO A 56 -14.87 -4.08 6.48
CA PRO A 56 -13.77 -3.60 7.32
C PRO A 56 -14.22 -2.76 8.50
N SER A 57 -15.41 -2.13 8.42
CA SER A 57 -15.97 -1.32 9.50
C SER A 57 -16.28 -2.15 10.76
N GLU A 58 -16.63 -3.44 10.62
CA GLU A 58 -16.82 -4.37 11.75
C GLU A 58 -15.52 -4.60 12.55
N TYR A 59 -14.38 -4.27 11.95
CA TYR A 59 -13.05 -4.43 12.55
C TYR A 59 -12.40 -3.10 12.92
N GLY A 60 -13.14 -1.99 12.82
CA GLY A 60 -12.72 -0.66 13.26
C GLY A 60 -12.09 0.22 12.16
N PHE A 61 -11.95 -0.26 10.93
CA PHE A 61 -11.51 0.56 9.81
C PHE A 61 -12.68 1.38 9.25
N LYS A 62 -12.49 2.69 9.08
CA LYS A 62 -13.52 3.65 8.65
C LYS A 62 -13.23 4.31 7.29
N GLY A 63 -12.20 3.84 6.58
CA GLY A 63 -11.84 4.36 5.25
C GLY A 63 -12.87 4.01 4.17
N PRO A 64 -12.81 4.66 3.01
CA PRO A 64 -13.70 4.38 1.89
C PRO A 64 -13.28 3.11 1.14
N PHE A 65 -14.23 2.54 0.41
CA PHE A 65 -13.96 1.50 -0.58
C PHE A 65 -13.49 2.13 -1.89
N TYR A 66 -12.29 1.80 -2.35
CA TYR A 66 -11.69 2.33 -3.57
C TYR A 66 -11.94 1.46 -4.80
N GLY A 67 -12.48 0.26 -4.61
CA GLY A 67 -12.73 -0.70 -5.69
C GLY A 67 -11.66 -1.78 -5.82
N ILE A 68 -11.94 -2.72 -6.71
CA ILE A 68 -11.04 -3.86 -7.01
C ILE A 68 -10.44 -3.77 -8.42
N GLU A 69 -10.73 -2.71 -9.15
CA GLU A 69 -10.26 -2.50 -10.51
C GLU A 69 -8.78 -2.09 -10.54
N ARG A 70 -8.11 -2.52 -11.60
CA ARG A 70 -6.72 -2.15 -11.85
C ARG A 70 -6.67 -0.91 -12.73
N PRO A 71 -5.87 0.13 -12.39
CA PRO A 71 -5.62 1.25 -13.30
C PRO A 71 -5.00 0.79 -14.62
N SER A 72 -5.48 1.33 -15.74
CA SER A 72 -4.99 0.99 -17.07
C SER A 72 -3.63 1.64 -17.42
N ASN A 73 -3.28 2.74 -16.74
CA ASN A 73 -2.14 3.62 -17.04
C ASN A 73 -0.94 3.42 -16.10
N LEU A 74 -0.77 2.21 -15.54
CA LEU A 74 0.38 1.88 -14.69
C LEU A 74 1.67 1.87 -15.51
N VAL A 75 2.67 2.60 -15.01
CA VAL A 75 4.03 2.65 -15.55
C VAL A 75 5.05 2.23 -14.50
N LEU A 76 6.18 1.73 -14.95
CA LEU A 76 7.29 1.33 -14.08
C LEU A 76 7.90 2.57 -13.41
N VAL A 77 8.12 2.48 -12.10
CA VAL A 77 8.92 3.47 -11.37
C VAL A 77 10.40 3.21 -11.68
N PRO A 78 11.17 4.22 -12.16
CA PRO A 78 12.59 4.06 -12.45
C PRO A 78 13.37 3.53 -11.24
N ARG A 79 14.27 2.60 -11.44
CA ARG A 79 15.06 1.93 -10.37
C ARG A 79 15.76 2.93 -9.44
N ALA A 80 16.29 4.02 -9.98
CA ALA A 80 16.94 5.10 -9.21
C ALA A 80 15.99 5.88 -8.29
N MET A 81 14.69 5.64 -8.38
CA MET A 81 13.66 6.27 -7.54
C MET A 81 13.03 5.30 -6.53
N VAL A 82 13.55 4.08 -6.45
CA VAL A 82 13.02 3.01 -5.58
C VAL A 82 14.08 2.62 -4.55
N ARG A 83 13.71 2.48 -3.30
CA ARG A 83 14.62 2.03 -2.22
C ARG A 83 14.77 0.52 -2.19
N SER A 84 13.66 -0.21 -2.27
CA SER A 84 13.65 -1.68 -2.20
C SER A 84 14.20 -2.34 -3.47
N LYS A 85 14.55 -3.63 -3.40
CA LYS A 85 14.92 -4.43 -4.56
C LYS A 85 13.73 -4.75 -5.48
N GLU A 86 12.52 -4.53 -5.00
CA GLU A 86 11.28 -4.87 -5.70
C GLU A 86 10.94 -3.88 -6.81
N VAL A 87 10.15 -4.36 -7.76
CA VAL A 87 9.62 -3.55 -8.85
C VAL A 87 8.34 -2.86 -8.42
N HIS A 88 8.27 -1.55 -8.59
CA HIS A 88 7.08 -0.75 -8.26
C HIS A 88 6.47 -0.11 -9.51
N PHE A 89 5.16 0.04 -9.47
CA PHE A 89 4.37 0.71 -10.49
C PHE A 89 3.61 1.88 -9.87
N LEU A 90 3.34 2.90 -10.70
CA LEU A 90 2.46 4.02 -10.36
C LEU A 90 1.64 4.40 -11.60
N PRO A 91 0.45 4.98 -11.46
CA PRO A 91 -0.21 5.67 -12.56
C PRO A 91 0.71 6.76 -13.12
N LYS A 92 0.70 6.94 -14.45
CA LYS A 92 1.62 7.85 -15.16
C LYS A 92 1.58 9.28 -14.63
N ASN A 93 0.39 9.82 -14.33
CA ASN A 93 0.21 11.15 -13.76
C ASN A 93 0.82 11.26 -12.35
N VAL A 94 0.64 10.24 -11.51
CA VAL A 94 1.20 10.18 -10.15
C VAL A 94 2.73 10.16 -10.20
N LEU A 95 3.32 9.33 -11.07
CA LEU A 95 4.77 9.30 -11.25
C LEU A 95 5.31 10.65 -11.74
N THR A 96 4.58 11.34 -12.63
CA THR A 96 4.96 12.67 -13.13
C THR A 96 4.95 13.70 -12.01
N ALA A 97 3.92 13.73 -11.17
CA ALA A 97 3.82 14.60 -10.01
C ALA A 97 4.91 14.31 -8.98
N PHE A 98 5.14 13.03 -8.68
CA PHE A 98 6.22 12.61 -7.78
C PHE A 98 7.60 13.07 -8.26
N LYS A 99 7.91 12.93 -9.55
CA LYS A 99 9.18 13.40 -10.10
C LYS A 99 9.39 14.89 -9.88
N LYS A 100 8.37 15.73 -10.09
CA LYS A 100 8.44 17.19 -9.86
C LYS A 100 8.68 17.47 -8.38
N MET A 101 7.91 16.89 -7.50
CA MET A 101 8.03 17.05 -6.05
C MET A 101 9.40 16.62 -5.53
N ARG A 102 9.89 15.45 -5.95
CA ARG A 102 11.23 14.93 -5.61
C ARG A 102 12.35 15.88 -6.05
N THR A 103 12.26 16.46 -7.26
CA THR A 103 13.24 17.39 -7.78
C THR A 103 13.27 18.69 -6.96
N ALA A 104 12.11 19.21 -6.57
CA ALA A 104 12.02 20.41 -5.74
C ALA A 104 12.59 20.16 -4.33
N LEU A 105 12.22 19.06 -3.67
CA LEU A 105 12.78 18.67 -2.39
C LEU A 105 14.31 18.56 -2.44
N LYS A 106 14.85 17.88 -3.46
CA LYS A 106 16.29 17.72 -3.62
C LYS A 106 16.99 19.07 -3.80
N LYS A 107 16.42 19.97 -4.61
CA LYS A 107 16.96 21.33 -4.83
C LYS A 107 17.00 22.16 -3.54
N GLU A 108 15.96 22.06 -2.71
CA GLU A 108 15.81 22.93 -1.53
C GLU A 108 16.48 22.36 -0.27
N LYS A 109 16.53 21.04 -0.14
CA LYS A 109 17.01 20.36 1.09
C LYS A 109 18.21 19.44 0.87
N GLY A 110 18.63 19.19 -0.37
CA GLY A 110 19.68 18.21 -0.68
C GLY A 110 19.25 16.76 -0.45
N GLU A 111 18.00 16.51 -0.05
CA GLU A 111 17.50 15.18 0.30
C GLU A 111 16.92 14.43 -0.88
N GLU A 112 17.21 13.13 -0.93
CA GLU A 112 16.60 12.20 -1.89
C GLU A 112 15.33 11.61 -1.32
N LEU A 113 14.21 11.72 -2.07
CA LEU A 113 12.96 11.05 -1.75
C LEU A 113 12.80 9.83 -2.67
N LEU A 114 12.57 8.66 -2.09
CA LEU A 114 12.44 7.41 -2.80
C LEU A 114 11.07 6.78 -2.54
N VAL A 115 10.61 5.96 -3.49
CA VAL A 115 9.44 5.10 -3.33
C VAL A 115 9.87 3.86 -2.54
N TYR A 116 9.24 3.62 -1.41
CA TYR A 116 9.31 2.37 -0.67
C TYR A 116 8.19 1.42 -1.10
N SER A 117 6.96 1.94 -1.26
CA SER A 117 5.84 1.17 -1.80
C SER A 117 4.99 2.05 -2.73
N GLY A 118 4.73 1.56 -3.94
CA GLY A 118 3.84 2.19 -4.91
C GLY A 118 2.51 1.45 -5.02
N TYR A 119 2.02 1.24 -6.25
CA TYR A 119 0.77 0.53 -6.52
C TYR A 119 0.77 -0.89 -5.97
N ARG A 120 -0.31 -1.24 -5.30
CA ARG A 120 -0.63 -2.60 -4.83
C ARG A 120 -2.03 -2.97 -5.31
N SER A 121 -2.13 -3.99 -6.15
CA SER A 121 -3.43 -4.48 -6.59
C SER A 121 -4.25 -5.02 -5.40
N PRO A 122 -5.59 -5.05 -5.48
CA PRO A 122 -6.42 -5.73 -4.48
C PRO A 122 -6.05 -7.20 -4.28
N ALA A 123 -5.57 -7.88 -5.32
CA ALA A 123 -5.05 -9.24 -5.22
C ALA A 123 -3.77 -9.31 -4.38
N TYR A 124 -2.82 -8.41 -4.60
CA TYR A 124 -1.62 -8.33 -3.78
C TYR A 124 -1.95 -7.91 -2.34
N GLN A 125 -2.93 -7.04 -2.15
CA GLN A 125 -3.41 -6.67 -0.82
C GLN A 125 -3.98 -7.87 -0.06
N LEU A 126 -4.64 -8.83 -0.74
CA LEU A 126 -5.07 -10.10 -0.14
C LEU A 126 -3.85 -10.92 0.32
N VAL A 127 -2.78 -10.96 -0.45
CA VAL A 127 -1.53 -11.66 -0.05
C VAL A 127 -0.97 -11.05 1.24
N LEU A 128 -0.89 -9.71 1.32
CA LEU A 128 -0.39 -9.02 2.51
C LEU A 128 -1.28 -9.27 3.73
N LEU A 129 -2.60 -9.24 3.55
CA LEU A 129 -3.57 -9.54 4.62
C LEU A 129 -3.37 -10.96 5.16
N LEU A 130 -3.24 -11.97 4.28
CA LEU A 130 -3.05 -13.36 4.68
C LEU A 130 -1.71 -13.61 5.38
N ARG A 131 -0.63 -12.99 4.90
CA ARG A 131 0.69 -13.02 5.57
C ARG A 131 0.59 -12.43 6.98
N SER A 132 0.05 -11.22 7.09
CA SER A 132 -0.11 -10.57 8.38
C SER A 132 -1.03 -11.33 9.35
N LEU A 133 -2.07 -12.01 8.85
CA LEU A 133 -2.91 -12.89 9.65
C LEU A 133 -2.14 -14.10 10.17
N ALA A 134 -1.33 -14.75 9.31
CA ALA A 134 -0.54 -15.92 9.70
C ALA A 134 0.50 -15.57 10.78
N ASP A 135 1.19 -14.42 10.61
CA ASP A 135 2.22 -13.94 11.52
C ASP A 135 1.63 -13.39 12.82
N GLY A 136 0.45 -12.76 12.75
CA GLY A 136 -0.27 -12.13 13.87
C GLY A 136 -1.19 -13.05 14.67
N GLY A 137 -1.05 -14.37 14.55
CA GLY A 137 -1.87 -15.34 15.33
C GLY A 137 -3.34 -15.39 14.92
N PHE A 138 -3.69 -14.93 13.72
CA PHE A 138 -5.05 -14.91 13.17
C PHE A 138 -6.04 -13.97 13.88
N GLU A 139 -5.53 -12.90 14.47
CA GLU A 139 -6.32 -11.84 15.08
C GLU A 139 -6.70 -10.77 14.04
N LEU A 140 -7.82 -10.97 13.34
CA LEU A 140 -8.24 -10.10 12.24
C LEU A 140 -8.35 -8.61 12.66
N LYS A 141 -8.94 -8.34 13.82
CA LYS A 141 -9.09 -6.97 14.35
C LYS A 141 -7.73 -6.27 14.53
N LYS A 142 -6.72 -6.99 15.00
CA LYS A 142 -5.36 -6.48 15.15
C LYS A 142 -4.66 -6.31 13.79
N THR A 143 -4.88 -7.26 12.89
CA THR A 143 -4.29 -7.20 11.53
C THR A 143 -4.73 -5.97 10.76
N VAL A 144 -6.01 -5.64 10.78
CA VAL A 144 -6.57 -4.53 9.98
C VAL A 144 -6.24 -3.13 10.48
N THR A 145 -5.66 -2.99 11.67
CA THR A 145 -5.11 -1.69 12.10
C THR A 145 -3.85 -1.29 11.34
N ARG A 146 -3.22 -2.24 10.62
CA ARG A 146 -1.96 -2.06 9.87
C ARG A 146 -2.09 -2.42 8.40
N ILE A 147 -2.95 -3.36 8.05
CA ILE A 147 -3.13 -3.87 6.69
C ILE A 147 -4.59 -3.71 6.28
N ALA A 148 -4.85 -2.82 5.35
CA ALA A 148 -6.19 -2.63 4.80
C ALA A 148 -6.71 -3.87 4.07
N PHE A 149 -8.03 -4.05 4.03
CA PHE A 149 -8.65 -5.08 3.20
C PHE A 149 -8.44 -4.81 1.70
N PRO A 150 -8.48 -5.87 0.85
CA PRO A 150 -8.47 -5.72 -0.61
C PRO A 150 -9.57 -4.77 -1.09
N GLY A 151 -9.20 -3.78 -1.90
CA GLY A 151 -10.11 -2.74 -2.38
C GLY A 151 -10.30 -1.55 -1.42
N TRP A 152 -9.73 -1.60 -0.22
CA TRP A 152 -9.81 -0.53 0.79
C TRP A 152 -8.46 0.14 1.05
N SER A 153 -7.43 -0.23 0.32
CA SER A 153 -6.10 0.35 0.40
C SER A 153 -5.94 1.49 -0.60
N GLU A 154 -5.46 2.64 -0.18
CA GLU A 154 -5.12 3.76 -1.06
C GLU A 154 -4.02 3.41 -2.07
N HIS A 155 -3.18 2.42 -1.79
CA HIS A 155 -2.21 1.91 -2.78
C HIS A 155 -2.84 1.25 -3.99
N GLY A 156 -4.10 0.85 -3.93
CA GLY A 156 -4.88 0.31 -5.04
C GLY A 156 -5.92 1.29 -5.58
N ALA A 157 -6.03 2.50 -5.01
CA ALA A 157 -7.07 3.46 -5.34
C ALA A 157 -6.82 4.10 -6.72
N PRO A 158 -7.75 4.02 -7.68
CA PRO A 158 -7.54 4.55 -9.04
C PRO A 158 -7.36 6.07 -9.09
N LYS A 159 -8.00 6.80 -8.16
CA LYS A 159 -8.03 8.28 -8.11
C LYS A 159 -7.18 8.86 -6.98
N GLN A 160 -6.90 8.09 -5.95
CA GLN A 160 -6.19 8.51 -4.74
C GLN A 160 -4.99 7.57 -4.47
N GLN A 161 -4.19 7.34 -5.50
CA GLN A 161 -3.03 6.44 -5.41
C GLN A 161 -2.06 6.88 -4.33
N ALA A 162 -1.83 6.04 -3.34
CA ALA A 162 -0.82 6.29 -2.31
C ALA A 162 0.58 5.84 -2.72
N ILE A 163 1.56 6.52 -2.14
CA ILE A 163 2.98 6.15 -2.15
C ILE A 163 3.48 6.17 -0.71
N ASP A 164 4.17 5.10 -0.31
CA ASP A 164 4.99 5.13 0.88
C ASP A 164 6.37 5.67 0.51
N PHE A 165 6.78 6.76 1.14
CA PHE A 165 8.07 7.40 0.91
C PHE A 165 9.13 6.92 1.91
N ILE A 166 10.38 6.97 1.49
CA ILE A 166 11.55 6.73 2.32
C ILE A 166 12.69 7.64 1.87
N VAL A 167 13.62 7.93 2.77
CA VAL A 167 14.89 8.62 2.48
C VAL A 167 16.07 7.65 2.66
N PRO A 168 17.22 7.88 2.01
CA PRO A 168 18.38 6.99 2.10
C PRO A 168 18.91 6.74 3.52
N SER A 169 18.73 7.70 4.43
CA SER A 169 19.15 7.61 5.82
C SER A 169 18.31 6.65 6.68
N ILE A 170 17.13 6.24 6.21
CA ILE A 170 16.25 5.28 6.90
C ILE A 170 16.51 3.87 6.38
N SER A 171 16.66 2.90 7.29
CA SER A 171 16.74 1.47 6.96
C SER A 171 15.41 0.95 6.40
N GLU A 172 15.46 0.03 5.44
CA GLU A 172 14.27 -0.64 4.92
C GLU A 172 13.47 -1.37 6.01
N ASN A 173 14.14 -1.87 7.04
CA ASN A 173 13.48 -2.55 8.17
C ASN A 173 12.64 -1.61 9.04
N THR A 174 12.89 -0.30 8.98
CA THR A 174 12.17 0.75 9.71
C THR A 174 11.44 1.71 8.76
N ALA A 175 11.27 1.34 7.51
CA ALA A 175 10.65 2.19 6.47
C ALA A 175 9.20 2.59 6.81
N CYS A 176 8.47 1.73 7.53
CA CYS A 176 7.11 1.97 8.02
C CYS A 176 7.09 2.31 9.52
N ASP A 177 8.10 3.02 10.00
CA ASP A 177 8.17 3.51 11.38
C ASP A 177 8.00 5.03 11.43
N PRO A 178 7.45 5.59 12.52
CA PRO A 178 7.29 7.03 12.71
C PRO A 178 8.61 7.83 12.65
N ILE A 179 9.76 7.17 12.57
CA ILE A 179 11.06 7.82 12.42
C ILE A 179 11.14 8.73 11.20
N PHE A 180 10.37 8.46 10.14
CA PHE A 180 10.30 9.31 8.95
C PHE A 180 9.86 10.74 9.29
N GLU A 181 9.02 10.93 10.33
CA GLU A 181 8.58 12.25 10.81
C GLU A 181 9.76 13.16 11.21
N LYS A 182 10.88 12.57 11.65
CA LYS A 182 12.06 13.31 12.10
C LYS A 182 12.97 13.77 10.96
N THR A 183 12.68 13.41 9.71
CA THR A 183 13.51 13.74 8.55
C THR A 183 13.24 15.15 8.03
N PRO A 184 14.24 15.83 7.45
CA PRO A 184 14.04 17.08 6.71
C PRO A 184 13.04 16.90 5.56
N ALA A 185 12.99 15.71 4.94
CA ALA A 185 12.04 15.38 3.89
C ALA A 185 10.58 15.47 4.39
N TYR A 186 10.25 14.87 5.54
CA TYR A 186 8.90 14.97 6.10
C TYR A 186 8.50 16.42 6.42
N GLN A 187 9.42 17.18 7.01
CA GLN A 187 9.17 18.59 7.35
C GLN A 187 8.90 19.43 6.10
N TRP A 188 9.58 19.14 5.00
CA TRP A 188 9.36 19.78 3.73
C TRP A 188 8.04 19.34 3.09
N LEU A 189 7.78 18.02 3.04
CA LEU A 189 6.54 17.46 2.51
C LEU A 189 5.31 18.02 3.22
N SER A 190 5.32 18.14 4.54
CA SER A 190 4.21 18.67 5.34
C SER A 190 3.82 20.11 4.94
N LYS A 191 4.76 20.89 4.37
CA LYS A 191 4.54 22.25 3.94
C LYS A 191 4.25 22.38 2.44
N HIS A 192 4.80 21.52 1.61
CA HIS A 192 4.88 21.74 0.17
C HIS A 192 4.24 20.65 -0.69
N ALA A 193 4.03 19.42 -0.16
CA ALA A 193 3.56 18.29 -0.95
C ALA A 193 2.19 18.54 -1.62
N HIS A 194 1.31 19.31 -0.96
CA HIS A 194 -0.02 19.66 -1.49
C HIS A 194 0.06 20.41 -2.83
N ALA A 195 1.10 21.25 -3.04
CA ALA A 195 1.31 21.95 -4.31
C ALA A 195 1.61 21.00 -5.49
N TYR A 196 1.98 19.77 -5.18
CA TYR A 196 2.21 18.68 -6.15
C TYR A 196 1.08 17.65 -6.17
N GLY A 197 -0.02 17.91 -5.44
CA GLY A 197 -1.17 17.02 -5.34
C GLY A 197 -1.01 15.88 -4.33
N PHE A 198 0.00 15.91 -3.45
CA PHE A 198 0.18 14.88 -2.42
C PHE A 198 -0.29 15.35 -1.05
N HIS A 199 -1.02 14.48 -0.35
CA HIS A 199 -1.61 14.75 0.96
C HIS A 199 -1.25 13.60 1.92
N LEU A 200 -0.94 13.94 3.17
CA LEU A 200 -0.72 12.96 4.23
C LEU A 200 -2.06 12.28 4.57
N SER A 201 -2.18 10.97 4.34
CA SER A 201 -3.43 10.25 4.51
C SER A 201 -3.81 10.02 5.97
N TYR A 202 -2.82 9.66 6.80
CA TYR A 202 -3.04 9.21 8.16
C TYR A 202 -2.28 10.07 9.19
N PRO A 203 -2.69 11.35 9.37
CA PRO A 203 -2.13 12.18 10.44
C PRO A 203 -2.53 11.65 11.82
N ARG A 204 -1.89 12.13 12.87
CA ARG A 204 -2.29 11.81 14.26
C ARG A 204 -3.75 12.17 14.49
N GLY A 205 -4.52 11.26 15.10
CA GLY A 205 -5.94 11.47 15.37
C GLY A 205 -6.83 11.46 14.13
N ASN A 206 -6.39 10.84 13.01
CA ASN A 206 -7.18 10.76 11.79
C ASN A 206 -8.52 10.02 12.00
N LYS A 207 -9.51 10.37 11.19
CA LYS A 207 -10.89 9.85 11.28
C LYS A 207 -11.03 8.38 10.84
N TRP A 208 -10.01 7.80 10.22
CA TRP A 208 -10.08 6.47 9.60
C TRP A 208 -9.81 5.32 10.56
N GLY A 209 -9.33 5.62 11.80
CA GLY A 209 -8.95 4.60 12.78
C GLY A 209 -7.62 3.89 12.44
N VAL A 210 -6.82 4.51 11.60
CA VAL A 210 -5.48 4.05 11.21
C VAL A 210 -4.43 4.71 12.10
N ALA A 211 -3.32 4.02 12.38
CA ALA A 211 -2.20 4.60 13.09
C ALA A 211 -1.60 5.79 12.31
N PHE A 212 -0.82 6.63 12.99
CA PHE A 212 -0.08 7.69 12.33
C PHE A 212 0.99 7.11 11.41
N GLU A 213 0.94 7.49 10.13
CA GLU A 213 1.84 6.98 9.08
C GLU A 213 2.49 8.15 8.32
N PRO A 214 3.57 8.75 8.83
CA PRO A 214 4.22 9.92 8.21
C PRO A 214 4.80 9.64 6.82
N TRP A 215 5.05 8.39 6.48
CA TRP A 215 5.56 7.96 5.17
C TRP A 215 4.48 7.83 4.10
N HIS A 216 3.17 7.71 4.48
CA HIS A 216 2.05 7.36 3.60
C HIS A 216 1.32 8.60 3.06
N TRP A 217 1.49 8.88 1.77
CA TRP A 217 0.95 10.04 1.09
C TRP A 217 0.14 9.64 -0.13
N HIS A 218 -1.10 10.10 -0.23
CA HIS A 218 -1.92 9.87 -1.41
C HIS A 218 -1.88 11.06 -2.37
N TYR A 219 -2.08 10.76 -3.66
CA TYR A 219 -2.15 11.74 -4.72
C TYR A 219 -3.60 11.96 -5.16
N GLU A 220 -4.04 13.20 -5.18
CA GLU A 220 -5.31 13.63 -5.74
C GLU A 220 -5.08 14.50 -6.98
N SER A 221 -5.62 14.06 -8.15
CA SER A 221 -5.61 14.88 -9.35
C SER A 221 -6.74 15.92 -9.27
N GLY A 222 -6.39 17.20 -9.36
CA GLY A 222 -7.39 18.24 -9.62
C GLY A 222 -7.80 19.14 -8.48
N ILE A 223 -6.96 19.36 -7.46
CA ILE A 223 -7.09 20.57 -6.66
C ILE A 223 -6.60 21.74 -7.55
N LYS A 224 -7.54 22.31 -8.32
CA LYS A 224 -7.37 23.70 -8.79
C LYS A 224 -7.28 24.54 -7.52
N ASN A 225 -6.12 25.15 -7.27
CA ASN A 225 -6.01 26.21 -6.29
C ASN A 225 -7.15 27.19 -6.60
N LYS A 226 -8.18 27.21 -5.74
CA LYS A 226 -9.06 28.37 -5.69
C LYS A 226 -8.19 29.46 -5.07
N GLU A 227 -7.69 30.36 -5.94
CA GLU A 227 -7.21 31.65 -5.57
C GLU A 227 -8.28 32.41 -4.79
#